data_5cd7416589d85a3c15c3f182dadc3161
#
_entry.id   5cd7416589d85a3c15c3f182dadc3161
#
_cell.length_a   1.000
_cell.length_b   1.000
_cell.length_c   1.000
_cell.angle_alpha   90.00
_cell.angle_beta   90.00
_cell.angle_gamma   90.00
#
_symmetry.space_group_name_H-M   'P 1'
#
loop_
_entity.id
_entity.type
_entity.pdbx_description
1 polymer ?
#
loop_
_entity_poly.entity_id
_entity_poly.type
_entity_poly.pdbx_seq_one_letter_code
_entity_poly.pdbx_strand_id
1 'polypeptide(L)'
;DIKLLYPQRGENRSAFLVINLDEEATDEAVAFYQSTSVNVTSSIHMAVLDKLDGEWRSVHDISLEGSQVEDASVMREGGSVLLAVGLTYSSDNASLLKIYSFNGRTMDEMYSESYQAKIICDMDGDDRDDVVLVSSGTEEVSAFAKLLVYEDGHFLEKGRAITDPTITRYSSILSGYLKNGQRAVYLDAYRGSTAMTTEILAYAEDSGGYLMNLTYDALSVKSYPVDRPLGAESVDLNNDSVIEVPGLTAMPGYEADQAGAFFLTTWYNFLDGEYQKVKSSYVNASQGYMLDFPAEWEGRVSVRKSAQSNETLFYEYQEGDNPVKSELLYIQMVKRSDWESSANYSGYEVISSSGGGQIVYLARIPAGADPALRMTMEEVKKNFSRYY
;
A
#
# COMPACT_ATOMS: atom_id res chain seq x y z
N ASP A 1 12.05 -11.79 -33.26
CA ASP A 1 11.29 -10.66 -32.71
C ASP A 1 11.38 -10.68 -31.18
N ILE A 2 11.41 -9.50 -30.56
CA ILE A 2 11.41 -9.33 -29.12
C ILE A 2 10.11 -8.63 -28.70
N LYS A 3 9.63 -8.96 -27.49
CA LYS A 3 8.52 -8.29 -26.81
C LYS A 3 9.05 -7.67 -25.54
N LEU A 4 8.95 -6.33 -25.42
CA LEU A 4 9.31 -5.63 -24.20
C LEU A 4 8.37 -6.03 -23.08
N LEU A 5 8.92 -6.15 -21.88
CA LEU A 5 8.20 -6.37 -20.63
C LEU A 5 8.28 -5.12 -19.76
N TYR A 6 7.26 -4.93 -18.94
CA TYR A 6 7.15 -3.77 -18.06
C TYR A 6 7.02 -4.29 -16.63
N PRO A 7 7.76 -3.72 -15.66
CA PRO A 7 7.50 -4.01 -14.26
C PRO A 7 6.04 -3.72 -13.91
N GLN A 8 5.41 -4.64 -13.20
CA GLN A 8 3.97 -4.59 -12.89
C GLN A 8 3.67 -3.67 -11.71
N ARG A 9 4.64 -3.52 -10.80
CA ARG A 9 4.55 -2.75 -9.56
C ARG A 9 5.75 -1.83 -9.40
N GLY A 10 5.75 -1.03 -8.31
CA GLY A 10 6.82 -0.11 -7.98
C GLY A 10 6.77 1.19 -8.78
N GLU A 11 7.77 2.02 -8.62
CA GLU A 11 7.89 3.34 -9.26
C GLU A 11 8.31 3.24 -10.74
N ASN A 12 9.16 2.27 -11.06
CA ASN A 12 9.75 2.10 -12.40
C ASN A 12 8.90 1.15 -13.26
N ARG A 13 7.84 1.67 -13.87
CA ARG A 13 6.94 0.89 -14.75
C ARG A 13 7.16 1.17 -16.24
N SER A 14 8.28 1.80 -16.61
CA SER A 14 8.58 2.05 -18.01
C SER A 14 9.29 0.86 -18.66
N ALA A 15 9.33 0.85 -20.02
CA ALA A 15 10.05 -0.18 -20.77
C ALA A 15 11.57 -0.10 -20.54
N PHE A 16 12.07 1.06 -20.19
CA PHE A 16 13.47 1.33 -19.92
C PHE A 16 13.61 2.04 -18.58
N LEU A 17 14.44 1.49 -17.73
CA LEU A 17 14.93 2.15 -16.52
C LEU A 17 16.27 2.82 -16.89
N VAL A 18 16.28 4.16 -16.95
CA VAL A 18 17.49 4.93 -17.24
C VAL A 18 18.10 5.40 -15.93
N ILE A 19 19.32 4.99 -15.66
CA ILE A 19 19.99 5.21 -14.38
C ILE A 19 21.51 5.02 -14.52
N ASN A 20 22.28 5.80 -13.77
CA ASN A 20 23.71 5.60 -13.63
C ASN A 20 23.99 4.44 -12.67
N LEU A 21 24.46 3.31 -13.20
CA LEU A 21 24.70 2.08 -12.44
C LEU A 21 26.15 1.89 -12.01
N ASP A 22 27.12 2.59 -12.64
CA ASP A 22 28.55 2.40 -12.44
C ASP A 22 29.33 3.69 -12.12
N GLU A 23 28.60 4.77 -11.79
CA GLU A 23 29.16 6.08 -11.41
C GLU A 23 29.95 6.79 -12.53
N GLU A 24 29.81 6.34 -13.79
CA GLU A 24 30.38 7.06 -14.94
C GLU A 24 29.57 8.34 -15.26
N ALA A 25 30.02 9.10 -16.26
CA ALA A 25 29.39 10.37 -16.63
C ALA A 25 28.07 10.19 -17.40
N THR A 26 27.76 8.98 -17.88
CA THR A 26 26.57 8.64 -18.66
C THR A 26 25.69 7.66 -17.90
N ASP A 27 24.38 7.75 -18.13
CA ASP A 27 23.42 6.80 -17.59
C ASP A 27 23.32 5.56 -18.47
N GLU A 28 23.11 4.39 -17.87
CA GLU A 28 22.72 3.16 -18.53
C GLU A 28 21.20 3.08 -18.72
N ALA A 29 20.75 2.22 -19.62
CA ALA A 29 19.35 1.86 -19.77
C ALA A 29 19.18 0.34 -19.55
N VAL A 30 18.34 -0.02 -18.60
CA VAL A 30 17.96 -1.41 -18.36
C VAL A 30 16.60 -1.68 -18.99
N ALA A 31 16.51 -2.75 -19.81
CA ALA A 31 15.27 -3.16 -20.46
C ALA A 31 14.98 -4.64 -20.20
N PHE A 32 13.72 -4.95 -19.94
CA PHE A 32 13.26 -6.34 -19.81
C PHE A 32 12.51 -6.75 -21.07
N TYR A 33 12.78 -7.96 -21.59
CA TYR A 33 12.14 -8.45 -22.79
C TYR A 33 11.99 -9.97 -22.82
N GLN A 34 11.15 -10.47 -23.73
CA GLN A 34 11.05 -11.87 -24.10
C GLN A 34 11.37 -12.07 -25.57
N SER A 35 12.08 -13.13 -25.88
CA SER A 35 12.25 -13.59 -27.27
C SER A 35 10.97 -14.29 -27.74
N THR A 36 10.49 -13.93 -28.92
CA THR A 36 9.28 -14.54 -29.52
C THR A 36 9.59 -15.64 -30.54
N SER A 37 10.79 -16.25 -30.50
CA SER A 37 11.17 -17.35 -31.35
C SER A 37 10.36 -18.62 -31.07
N VAL A 38 9.79 -19.22 -32.10
CA VAL A 38 8.80 -20.32 -32.05
C VAL A 38 9.33 -21.64 -31.38
N ASN A 39 10.61 -21.75 -31.08
CA ASN A 39 11.23 -22.97 -30.59
C ASN A 39 12.02 -22.84 -29.26
N VAL A 40 11.88 -21.71 -28.55
CA VAL A 40 12.57 -21.50 -27.26
C VAL A 40 11.50 -21.23 -26.21
N THR A 41 11.55 -21.93 -25.08
CA THR A 41 10.84 -21.53 -23.86
C THR A 41 11.15 -20.04 -23.64
N SER A 42 10.12 -19.19 -23.68
CA SER A 42 10.30 -17.74 -23.59
C SER A 42 10.83 -17.38 -22.20
N SER A 43 12.14 -17.28 -22.06
CA SER A 43 12.78 -16.73 -20.87
C SER A 43 12.65 -15.21 -20.86
N ILE A 44 12.57 -14.65 -19.68
CA ILE A 44 12.74 -13.19 -19.49
C ILE A 44 14.23 -12.90 -19.67
N HIS A 45 14.52 -11.83 -20.38
CA HIS A 45 15.87 -11.28 -20.51
C HIS A 45 15.92 -9.89 -19.87
N MET A 46 17.06 -9.56 -19.29
CA MET A 46 17.42 -8.22 -18.87
C MET A 46 18.63 -7.76 -19.69
N ALA A 47 18.42 -6.75 -20.53
CA ALA A 47 19.49 -6.13 -21.32
C ALA A 47 19.93 -4.85 -20.64
N VAL A 48 21.23 -4.63 -20.54
CA VAL A 48 21.84 -3.35 -20.17
C VAL A 48 22.41 -2.71 -21.40
N LEU A 49 22.02 -1.48 -21.63
CA LEU A 49 22.52 -0.64 -22.72
C LEU A 49 23.33 0.50 -22.12
N ASP A 50 24.47 0.75 -22.69
CA ASP A 50 25.31 1.89 -22.35
C ASP A 50 25.48 2.83 -23.55
N LYS A 51 25.80 4.09 -23.29
CA LYS A 51 25.92 5.13 -24.31
C LYS A 51 27.38 5.31 -24.76
N LEU A 52 27.79 4.45 -25.70
CA LEU A 52 29.14 4.47 -26.27
C LEU A 52 29.20 5.37 -27.52
N ASP A 53 30.08 6.36 -27.52
CA ASP A 53 30.23 7.32 -28.65
C ASP A 53 28.92 8.05 -29.00
N GLY A 54 28.02 8.26 -28.04
CA GLY A 54 26.73 8.92 -28.22
C GLY A 54 25.62 8.01 -28.75
N GLU A 55 25.88 6.71 -28.96
CA GLU A 55 24.91 5.71 -29.42
C GLU A 55 24.64 4.68 -28.32
N TRP A 56 23.37 4.31 -28.13
CA TRP A 56 22.99 3.22 -27.22
C TRP A 56 23.41 1.88 -27.81
N ARG A 57 24.18 1.11 -27.02
CA ARG A 57 24.62 -0.24 -27.39
C ARG A 57 24.35 -1.20 -26.24
N SER A 58 23.86 -2.39 -26.55
CA SER A 58 23.75 -3.45 -25.54
C SER A 58 25.13 -3.91 -25.15
N VAL A 59 25.46 -3.76 -23.87
CA VAL A 59 26.75 -4.16 -23.29
C VAL A 59 26.64 -5.47 -22.53
N HIS A 60 25.44 -5.79 -21.99
CA HIS A 60 25.19 -7.05 -21.30
C HIS A 60 23.75 -7.51 -21.53
N ASP A 61 23.55 -8.82 -21.53
CA ASP A 61 22.24 -9.46 -21.67
C ASP A 61 22.23 -10.76 -20.85
N ILE A 62 21.31 -10.86 -19.90
CA ILE A 62 21.18 -12.03 -19.05
C ILE A 62 19.76 -12.60 -19.11
N SER A 63 19.66 -13.92 -19.05
CA SER A 63 18.40 -14.63 -18.92
C SER A 63 17.99 -14.66 -17.45
N LEU A 64 16.76 -14.26 -17.15
CA LEU A 64 16.16 -14.28 -15.84
C LEU A 64 15.19 -15.45 -15.71
N GLU A 65 15.11 -15.98 -14.50
CA GLU A 65 14.10 -16.96 -14.13
C GLU A 65 12.74 -16.26 -13.93
N GLY A 66 11.64 -17.02 -14.05
CA GLY A 66 10.29 -16.51 -13.81
C GLY A 66 9.48 -16.25 -15.09
N SER A 67 8.26 -15.77 -14.89
CA SER A 67 7.28 -15.53 -15.96
C SER A 67 6.97 -14.04 -16.18
N GLN A 68 7.19 -13.22 -15.18
CA GLN A 68 6.94 -11.77 -15.21
C GLN A 68 7.96 -11.02 -14.34
N VAL A 69 8.24 -9.78 -14.71
CA VAL A 69 8.95 -8.81 -13.88
C VAL A 69 7.92 -8.15 -12.97
N GLU A 70 8.00 -8.40 -11.67
CA GLU A 70 7.11 -7.79 -10.68
C GLU A 70 7.44 -6.32 -10.48
N ASP A 71 8.70 -6.06 -10.16
CA ASP A 71 9.24 -4.70 -9.99
C ASP A 71 10.73 -4.64 -10.34
N ALA A 72 11.23 -3.41 -10.51
CA ALA A 72 12.64 -3.11 -10.62
C ALA A 72 12.93 -1.84 -9.80
N SER A 73 13.79 -1.95 -8.83
CA SER A 73 14.12 -0.89 -7.88
C SER A 73 15.62 -0.67 -7.81
N VAL A 74 16.00 0.55 -7.54
CA VAL A 74 17.39 0.95 -7.39
C VAL A 74 17.69 1.06 -5.91
N MET A 75 18.81 0.47 -5.48
CA MET A 75 19.35 0.59 -4.13
C MET A 75 20.61 1.42 -4.16
N ARG A 76 20.75 2.34 -3.20
CA ARG A 76 21.94 3.19 -3.05
C ARG A 76 22.70 2.80 -1.79
N GLU A 77 23.92 2.34 -2.00
CA GLU A 77 24.76 1.75 -0.97
C GLU A 77 26.11 2.45 -0.89
N GLY A 78 26.17 3.55 -0.12
CA GLY A 78 27.42 4.21 0.23
C GLY A 78 28.31 4.65 -0.95
N GLY A 79 27.71 4.93 -2.13
CA GLY A 79 28.42 5.26 -3.35
C GLY A 79 28.29 4.19 -4.44
N SER A 80 27.79 3.00 -4.14
CA SER A 80 27.45 1.97 -5.12
C SER A 80 25.98 2.00 -5.45
N VAL A 81 25.62 1.65 -6.68
CA VAL A 81 24.24 1.51 -7.15
C VAL A 81 23.96 0.06 -7.47
N LEU A 82 22.94 -0.52 -6.84
CA LEU A 82 22.50 -1.88 -7.09
C LEU A 82 21.11 -1.88 -7.73
N LEU A 83 20.85 -2.85 -8.58
CA LEU A 83 19.55 -3.08 -9.21
C LEU A 83 18.87 -4.29 -8.59
N ALA A 84 17.77 -4.06 -7.88
CA ALA A 84 16.92 -5.11 -7.32
C ALA A 84 15.76 -5.42 -8.27
N VAL A 85 15.61 -6.67 -8.69
CA VAL A 85 14.59 -7.14 -9.62
C VAL A 85 13.73 -8.19 -8.93
N GLY A 86 12.43 -7.91 -8.83
CA GLY A 86 11.41 -8.87 -8.39
C GLY A 86 10.85 -9.63 -9.57
N LEU A 87 10.81 -10.95 -9.46
CA LEU A 87 10.33 -11.88 -10.50
C LEU A 87 9.21 -12.75 -9.94
N THR A 88 8.15 -12.98 -10.71
CA THR A 88 7.07 -13.90 -10.33
C THR A 88 7.09 -15.15 -11.18
N TYR A 89 6.63 -16.28 -10.60
CA TYR A 89 6.39 -17.51 -11.30
C TYR A 89 4.90 -17.71 -11.58
N SER A 90 4.56 -18.36 -12.68
CA SER A 90 3.15 -18.58 -13.05
C SER A 90 2.40 -19.54 -12.12
N SER A 91 3.11 -20.34 -11.33
CA SER A 91 2.56 -21.45 -10.55
C SER A 91 2.62 -21.25 -9.03
N ASP A 92 3.38 -20.27 -8.54
CA ASP A 92 3.66 -20.14 -7.11
C ASP A 92 3.26 -18.75 -6.57
N ASN A 93 2.86 -18.72 -5.30
CA ASN A 93 2.57 -17.47 -4.58
C ASN A 93 3.86 -16.76 -4.09
N ALA A 94 5.04 -17.35 -4.35
CA ALA A 94 6.31 -16.76 -4.00
C ALA A 94 6.94 -16.05 -5.21
N SER A 95 7.49 -14.88 -4.96
CA SER A 95 8.31 -14.15 -5.90
C SER A 95 9.80 -14.41 -5.63
N LEU A 96 10.67 -14.13 -6.58
CA LEU A 96 12.12 -14.23 -6.47
C LEU A 96 12.72 -12.84 -6.54
N LEU A 97 13.48 -12.44 -5.53
CA LEU A 97 14.34 -11.26 -5.57
C LEU A 97 15.70 -11.65 -6.14
N LYS A 98 16.18 -10.85 -7.09
CA LYS A 98 17.57 -10.86 -7.53
C LYS A 98 18.14 -9.45 -7.44
N ILE A 99 19.33 -9.31 -6.87
CA ILE A 99 20.03 -8.03 -6.75
C ILE A 99 21.33 -8.13 -7.52
N TYR A 100 21.59 -7.11 -8.33
CA TYR A 100 22.73 -7.05 -9.23
C TYR A 100 23.56 -5.79 -8.99
N SER A 101 24.88 -5.92 -9.15
CA SER A 101 25.79 -4.79 -9.35
C SER A 101 26.21 -4.73 -10.83
N PHE A 102 26.50 -3.55 -11.32
CA PHE A 102 27.04 -3.35 -12.67
C PHE A 102 28.47 -2.79 -12.57
N ASN A 103 29.39 -3.31 -13.37
CA ASN A 103 30.81 -2.94 -13.35
C ASN A 103 31.26 -2.26 -14.65
N GLY A 104 30.34 -1.68 -15.42
CA GLY A 104 30.58 -1.09 -16.73
C GLY A 104 30.55 -2.10 -17.89
N ARG A 105 30.45 -3.40 -17.61
CA ARG A 105 30.42 -4.46 -18.63
C ARG A 105 29.48 -5.60 -18.34
N THR A 106 29.38 -6.03 -17.08
CA THR A 106 28.58 -7.18 -16.67
C THR A 106 27.71 -6.81 -15.49
N MET A 107 26.54 -7.43 -15.45
CA MET A 107 25.67 -7.46 -14.27
C MET A 107 26.05 -8.70 -13.48
N ASP A 108 26.57 -8.50 -12.28
CA ASP A 108 26.97 -9.58 -11.38
C ASP A 108 25.87 -9.76 -10.31
N GLU A 109 25.35 -11.00 -10.17
CA GLU A 109 24.33 -11.32 -9.18
C GLU A 109 24.95 -11.31 -7.78
N MET A 110 24.49 -10.39 -6.93
CA MET A 110 24.96 -10.19 -5.57
C MET A 110 24.11 -10.94 -4.55
N TYR A 111 22.81 -11.11 -4.85
CA TYR A 111 21.88 -11.77 -3.96
C TYR A 111 20.71 -12.38 -4.72
N SER A 112 20.18 -13.51 -4.22
CA SER A 112 18.98 -14.15 -4.77
C SER A 112 18.24 -14.92 -3.69
N GLU A 113 16.93 -14.63 -3.50
CA GLU A 113 16.07 -15.35 -2.56
C GLU A 113 14.58 -15.20 -2.88
N SER A 114 13.82 -16.26 -2.58
CA SER A 114 12.35 -16.24 -2.70
C SER A 114 11.70 -15.47 -1.55
N TYR A 115 10.61 -14.75 -1.83
CA TYR A 115 9.88 -13.97 -0.85
C TYR A 115 8.36 -13.98 -1.12
N GLN A 116 7.57 -13.62 -0.09
CA GLN A 116 6.14 -13.32 -0.21
C GLN A 116 5.87 -11.82 -0.27
N ALA A 117 6.64 -11.04 0.46
CA ALA A 117 6.62 -9.58 0.42
C ALA A 117 8.04 -9.05 0.61
N LYS A 118 8.35 -7.91 0.00
CA LYS A 118 9.62 -7.22 0.20
C LYS A 118 9.44 -5.72 0.14
N ILE A 119 10.32 -5.01 0.81
CA ILE A 119 10.48 -3.56 0.67
C ILE A 119 11.96 -3.21 0.77
N ILE A 120 12.35 -2.17 0.04
CA ILE A 120 13.68 -1.57 0.08
C ILE A 120 13.49 -0.23 0.79
N CYS A 121 14.17 -0.05 1.91
CA CYS A 121 14.11 1.16 2.72
C CYS A 121 15.29 1.17 3.69
N ASP A 122 15.72 2.34 4.11
CA ASP A 122 16.66 2.48 5.21
C ASP A 122 15.96 2.11 6.53
N MET A 123 16.18 0.90 7.00
CA MET A 123 15.50 0.36 8.17
C MET A 123 16.29 0.57 9.48
N ASP A 124 17.61 0.57 9.39
CA ASP A 124 18.48 0.70 10.56
C ASP A 124 18.96 2.14 10.81
N GLY A 125 18.68 3.07 9.91
CA GLY A 125 18.94 4.50 10.12
C GLY A 125 20.32 4.96 9.70
N ASP A 126 21.03 4.22 8.87
CA ASP A 126 22.37 4.53 8.41
C ASP A 126 22.45 5.30 7.07
N ASP A 127 21.28 5.74 6.55
CA ASP A 127 21.09 6.43 5.27
C ASP A 127 21.44 5.58 4.03
N ARG A 128 21.37 4.25 4.15
CA ARG A 128 21.50 3.29 3.05
C ARG A 128 20.20 2.50 2.86
N ASP A 129 20.10 1.88 1.70
CA ASP A 129 18.93 1.07 1.38
C ASP A 129 19.11 -0.36 1.88
N ASP A 130 18.32 -0.77 2.84
CA ASP A 130 18.19 -2.15 3.31
C ASP A 130 17.09 -2.90 2.57
N VAL A 131 17.06 -4.22 2.73
CA VAL A 131 15.97 -5.06 2.22
C VAL A 131 15.27 -5.79 3.38
N VAL A 132 13.99 -5.53 3.55
CA VAL A 132 13.13 -6.35 4.40
C VAL A 132 12.45 -7.39 3.52
N LEU A 133 12.74 -8.67 3.77
CA LEU A 133 12.12 -9.82 3.10
C LEU A 133 11.20 -10.56 4.06
N VAL A 134 10.00 -10.87 3.60
CA VAL A 134 9.04 -11.71 4.32
C VAL A 134 8.93 -13.06 3.61
N SER A 135 9.15 -14.13 4.36
CA SER A 135 9.14 -15.51 3.87
C SER A 135 8.02 -16.30 4.51
N SER A 136 7.37 -17.16 3.73
CA SER A 136 6.38 -18.10 4.26
C SER A 136 7.05 -19.12 5.18
N GLY A 137 6.28 -19.59 6.16
CA GLY A 137 6.65 -20.76 6.93
C GLY A 137 6.61 -22.04 6.09
N THR A 138 7.29 -23.04 6.58
CA THR A 138 7.21 -24.43 6.13
C THR A 138 6.75 -25.31 7.30
N GLU A 139 6.64 -26.62 7.11
CA GLU A 139 6.34 -27.53 8.22
C GLU A 139 7.42 -27.49 9.32
N GLU A 140 8.66 -27.12 8.98
CA GLU A 140 9.80 -27.13 9.89
C GLU A 140 10.20 -25.72 10.38
N VAL A 141 9.87 -24.67 9.63
CA VAL A 141 10.30 -23.29 9.90
C VAL A 141 9.07 -22.36 9.94
N SER A 142 8.94 -21.62 11.02
CA SER A 142 7.90 -20.58 11.15
C SER A 142 8.07 -19.51 10.07
N ALA A 143 6.95 -18.88 9.65
CA ALA A 143 7.00 -17.69 8.83
C ALA A 143 7.80 -16.58 9.52
N PHE A 144 8.58 -15.83 8.78
CA PHE A 144 9.45 -14.79 9.35
C PHE A 144 9.69 -13.65 8.37
N ALA A 145 10.03 -12.51 8.91
CA ALA A 145 10.65 -11.40 8.20
C ALA A 145 12.14 -11.31 8.58
N LYS A 146 12.98 -10.91 7.65
CA LYS A 146 14.39 -10.63 7.91
C LYS A 146 14.83 -9.31 7.33
N LEU A 147 15.81 -8.70 7.97
CA LEU A 147 16.51 -7.51 7.52
C LEU A 147 17.83 -7.92 6.90
N LEU A 148 18.05 -7.52 5.65
CA LEU A 148 19.31 -7.67 4.95
C LEU A 148 19.92 -6.30 4.75
N VAL A 149 21.17 -6.16 5.15
CA VAL A 149 21.99 -4.97 4.93
C VAL A 149 23.14 -5.32 3.98
N TYR A 150 23.64 -4.33 3.24
CA TYR A 150 24.77 -4.51 2.35
C TYR A 150 26.04 -3.96 3.01
N GLU A 151 26.96 -4.85 3.38
CA GLU A 151 28.22 -4.51 4.03
C GLU A 151 29.38 -5.21 3.34
N ASP A 152 30.49 -4.51 3.11
CA ASP A 152 31.73 -5.06 2.52
C ASP A 152 31.52 -5.86 1.21
N GLY A 153 30.58 -5.44 0.38
CA GLY A 153 30.29 -6.09 -0.90
C GLY A 153 29.36 -7.30 -0.82
N HIS A 154 28.70 -7.54 0.31
CA HIS A 154 27.82 -8.69 0.52
C HIS A 154 26.55 -8.32 1.27
N PHE A 155 25.45 -9.06 0.99
CA PHE A 155 24.23 -8.97 1.79
C PHE A 155 24.36 -9.85 3.04
N LEU A 156 24.14 -9.26 4.21
CA LEU A 156 24.18 -9.91 5.51
C LEU A 156 22.79 -9.81 6.18
N GLU A 157 22.34 -10.92 6.80
CA GLU A 157 21.15 -10.90 7.64
C GLU A 157 21.48 -10.25 8.98
N LYS A 158 20.94 -9.04 9.22
CA LYS A 158 21.14 -8.27 10.45
C LYS A 158 20.11 -8.53 11.53
N GLY A 159 18.95 -9.06 11.15
CA GLY A 159 17.88 -9.38 12.09
C GLY A 159 16.77 -10.20 11.49
N ARG A 160 16.06 -10.93 12.35
CA ARG A 160 14.91 -11.77 11.98
C ARG A 160 13.81 -11.65 13.01
N ALA A 161 12.55 -11.55 12.55
CA ALA A 161 11.35 -11.56 13.37
C ALA A 161 10.36 -12.62 12.89
N ILE A 162 9.73 -13.34 13.81
CA ILE A 162 8.66 -14.28 13.47
C ILE A 162 7.41 -13.48 13.09
N THR A 163 6.74 -13.89 12.02
CA THR A 163 5.46 -13.34 11.57
C THR A 163 4.31 -14.29 11.90
N ASP A 164 3.08 -13.78 11.88
CA ASP A 164 1.87 -14.55 12.21
C ASP A 164 1.67 -15.70 11.19
N PRO A 165 1.71 -16.97 11.61
CA PRO A 165 1.56 -18.11 10.73
C PRO A 165 0.14 -18.27 10.16
N THR A 166 -0.84 -17.50 10.64
CA THR A 166 -2.22 -17.50 10.10
C THR A 166 -2.36 -16.61 8.86
N ILE A 167 -1.34 -15.82 8.55
CA ILE A 167 -1.29 -15.01 7.34
C ILE A 167 -1.14 -15.90 6.11
N THR A 168 -2.02 -15.69 5.14
CA THR A 168 -2.02 -16.44 3.89
C THR A 168 -1.32 -15.72 2.74
N ARG A 169 -1.33 -14.38 2.77
CA ARG A 169 -0.62 -13.52 1.80
C ARG A 169 -0.57 -12.08 2.32
N TYR A 170 0.34 -11.30 1.80
CA TYR A 170 0.42 -9.86 2.04
C TYR A 170 -0.27 -9.09 0.90
N SER A 171 -0.96 -7.99 1.22
CA SER A 171 -1.63 -7.12 0.26
C SER A 171 -0.85 -5.84 0.00
N SER A 172 -0.25 -5.29 1.05
CA SER A 172 0.52 -4.05 1.00
C SER A 172 1.72 -4.15 1.95
N ILE A 173 2.79 -3.46 1.60
CA ILE A 173 3.96 -3.26 2.45
C ILE A 173 4.42 -1.81 2.32
N LEU A 174 4.52 -1.13 3.45
CA LEU A 174 4.89 0.29 3.53
C LEU A 174 6.02 0.48 4.53
N SER A 175 6.97 1.35 4.22
CA SER A 175 7.93 1.88 5.18
C SER A 175 7.48 3.26 5.67
N GLY A 176 7.77 3.54 6.93
CA GLY A 176 7.47 4.82 7.57
C GLY A 176 7.98 4.84 8.99
N TYR A 177 7.36 5.65 9.83
CA TYR A 177 7.75 5.81 11.22
C TYR A 177 6.62 5.43 12.17
N LEU A 178 7.00 4.93 13.34
CA LEU A 178 6.14 4.95 14.52
C LEU A 178 6.01 6.39 15.04
N LYS A 179 5.02 6.64 15.87
CA LYS A 179 4.80 7.97 16.45
C LYS A 179 5.95 8.49 17.33
N ASN A 180 6.80 7.62 17.81
CA ASN A 180 8.04 7.98 18.55
C ASN A 180 9.24 8.29 17.63
N GLY A 181 9.07 8.23 16.32
CA GLY A 181 10.13 8.49 15.34
C GLY A 181 10.97 7.26 14.98
N GLN A 182 10.69 6.09 15.53
CA GLN A 182 11.37 4.84 15.16
C GLN A 182 10.94 4.40 13.76
N ARG A 183 11.87 3.97 12.92
CA ARG A 183 11.60 3.42 11.59
C ARG A 183 10.84 2.10 11.71
N ALA A 184 9.87 1.91 10.84
CA ALA A 184 9.02 0.72 10.85
C ALA A 184 8.55 0.34 9.45
N VAL A 185 8.26 -0.95 9.28
CA VAL A 185 7.61 -1.51 8.11
C VAL A 185 6.26 -2.06 8.53
N TYR A 186 5.23 -1.67 7.77
CA TYR A 186 3.84 -2.06 7.99
C TYR A 186 3.43 -3.07 6.92
N LEU A 187 2.94 -4.20 7.35
CA LEU A 187 2.57 -5.35 6.52
C LEU A 187 1.08 -5.58 6.61
N ASP A 188 0.31 -5.07 5.67
CA ASP A 188 -1.10 -5.43 5.56
C ASP A 188 -1.24 -6.82 4.97
N ALA A 189 -1.98 -7.68 5.65
CA ALA A 189 -2.00 -9.09 5.38
C ALA A 189 -3.40 -9.70 5.46
N TYR A 190 -3.64 -10.74 4.66
CA TYR A 190 -4.87 -11.51 4.68
C TYR A 190 -4.76 -12.68 5.66
N ARG A 191 -5.79 -12.85 6.49
CA ARG A 191 -6.07 -14.05 7.25
C ARG A 191 -7.20 -14.83 6.57
N GLY A 192 -6.83 -15.83 5.79
CA GLY A 192 -7.78 -16.54 4.93
C GLY A 192 -8.36 -15.66 3.81
N SER A 193 -9.66 -15.78 3.53
CA SER A 193 -10.33 -15.09 2.42
C SER A 193 -11.19 -13.90 2.84
N THR A 194 -11.42 -13.67 4.12
CA THR A 194 -12.43 -12.73 4.62
C THR A 194 -11.93 -11.71 5.64
N ALA A 195 -10.72 -11.89 6.16
CA ALA A 195 -10.16 -11.01 7.18
C ALA A 195 -8.78 -10.49 6.79
N MET A 196 -8.44 -9.35 7.33
CA MET A 196 -7.12 -8.69 7.26
C MET A 196 -6.61 -8.30 8.63
N THR A 197 -5.31 -8.16 8.72
CA THR A 197 -4.60 -7.58 9.86
C THR A 197 -3.41 -6.77 9.37
N THR A 198 -2.73 -6.08 10.28
CA THR A 198 -1.47 -5.39 10.00
C THR A 198 -0.42 -5.84 11.00
N GLU A 199 0.72 -6.32 10.50
CA GLU A 199 1.91 -6.52 11.31
C GLU A 199 2.84 -5.31 11.18
N ILE A 200 3.53 -4.97 12.25
CA ILE A 200 4.48 -3.85 12.31
C ILE A 200 5.83 -4.38 12.71
N LEU A 201 6.80 -4.23 11.83
CA LEU A 201 8.20 -4.57 12.07
C LEU A 201 8.98 -3.31 12.40
N ALA A 202 9.86 -3.38 13.38
CA ALA A 202 10.78 -2.29 13.72
C ALA A 202 12.17 -2.84 14.01
N TYR A 203 13.19 -2.02 13.74
CA TYR A 203 14.56 -2.35 14.09
C TYR A 203 14.93 -1.71 15.42
N ALA A 204 15.51 -2.48 16.32
CA ALA A 204 16.03 -2.00 17.59
C ALA A 204 17.56 -2.04 17.56
N GLU A 205 18.20 -0.90 17.76
CA GLU A 205 19.65 -0.79 17.83
C GLU A 205 20.23 -1.37 19.13
N ASP A 206 19.41 -1.44 20.18
CA ASP A 206 19.82 -1.93 21.49
C ASP A 206 20.32 -3.38 21.41
N SER A 207 21.46 -3.67 22.08
CA SER A 207 22.00 -5.04 22.20
C SER A 207 22.52 -5.70 20.91
N GLY A 208 22.97 -4.88 19.93
CA GLY A 208 23.63 -5.37 18.71
C GLY A 208 22.72 -5.46 17.49
N GLY A 209 21.55 -4.86 17.54
CA GLY A 209 20.59 -4.72 16.46
C GLY A 209 19.78 -5.99 16.19
N TYR A 210 18.48 -5.89 16.17
CA TYR A 210 17.59 -6.98 15.79
C TYR A 210 16.26 -6.45 15.23
N LEU A 211 15.66 -7.24 14.34
CA LEU A 211 14.33 -6.97 13.81
C LEU A 211 13.27 -7.53 14.78
N MET A 212 12.27 -6.74 15.11
CA MET A 212 11.15 -7.12 15.97
C MET A 212 9.83 -7.05 15.21
N ASN A 213 8.92 -7.98 15.50
CA ASN A 213 7.51 -7.84 15.19
C ASN A 213 6.81 -7.27 16.44
N LEU A 214 6.33 -6.03 16.33
CA LEU A 214 5.74 -5.31 17.47
C LEU A 214 4.29 -5.73 17.73
N THR A 215 3.65 -6.40 16.78
CA THR A 215 2.20 -6.68 16.79
C THR A 215 1.89 -8.17 16.84
N TYR A 216 2.88 -9.03 16.69
CA TYR A 216 2.72 -10.47 16.81
C TYR A 216 3.61 -11.02 17.93
N ASP A 217 3.00 -11.72 18.86
CA ASP A 217 3.68 -12.51 19.89
C ASP A 217 3.15 -13.95 19.82
N ALA A 218 4.02 -14.88 19.50
CA ALA A 218 3.70 -16.31 19.40
C ALA A 218 3.13 -16.92 20.70
N LEU A 219 3.34 -16.26 21.83
CA LEU A 219 2.88 -16.72 23.16
C LEU A 219 1.54 -16.11 23.57
N SER A 220 1.08 -15.06 22.91
CA SER A 220 -0.18 -14.37 23.24
C SER A 220 -1.17 -14.43 22.08
N VAL A 221 -2.34 -15.02 22.30
CA VAL A 221 -3.47 -14.89 21.37
C VAL A 221 -4.17 -13.58 21.71
N LYS A 222 -3.72 -12.46 21.11
CA LYS A 222 -4.38 -11.15 21.26
C LYS A 222 -5.13 -10.82 19.98
N SER A 223 -6.37 -10.33 20.14
CA SER A 223 -7.10 -9.63 19.08
C SER A 223 -6.73 -8.17 19.16
N TYR A 224 -6.27 -7.61 18.05
CA TYR A 224 -5.91 -6.20 17.93
C TYR A 224 -7.05 -5.42 17.26
N PRO A 225 -7.21 -4.11 17.56
CA PRO A 225 -8.27 -3.29 16.93
C PRO A 225 -8.12 -3.15 15.41
N VAL A 226 -7.00 -3.60 14.88
CA VAL A 226 -6.68 -3.61 13.44
C VAL A 226 -7.04 -4.90 12.71
N ASP A 227 -7.49 -5.92 13.42
CA ASP A 227 -8.12 -7.10 12.81
C ASP A 227 -9.47 -6.66 12.22
N ARG A 228 -9.66 -6.86 10.91
CA ARG A 228 -10.74 -6.23 10.17
C ARG A 228 -11.24 -7.08 9.00
N PRO A 229 -12.49 -6.88 8.54
CA PRO A 229 -12.94 -7.32 7.23
C PRO A 229 -12.10 -6.71 6.11
N LEU A 230 -12.15 -7.27 4.89
CA LEU A 230 -11.45 -6.74 3.73
C LEU A 230 -11.90 -5.30 3.42
N GLY A 231 -11.00 -4.43 2.99
CA GLY A 231 -11.37 -3.16 2.39
C GLY A 231 -10.57 -1.91 2.75
N ALA A 232 -9.69 -1.96 3.75
CA ALA A 232 -8.81 -0.82 4.06
C ALA A 232 -7.40 -1.29 4.36
N GLU A 233 -6.42 -0.57 3.85
CA GLU A 233 -4.99 -0.79 4.05
C GLU A 233 -4.39 0.39 4.83
N SER A 234 -3.22 0.14 5.42
CA SER A 234 -2.44 1.16 6.13
C SER A 234 -2.00 2.27 5.17
N VAL A 235 -1.95 3.48 5.64
CA VAL A 235 -1.61 4.65 4.81
C VAL A 235 -1.07 5.78 5.67
N ASP A 236 -0.20 6.61 5.12
CA ASP A 236 0.14 7.93 5.67
C ASP A 236 -0.96 8.93 5.29
N LEU A 237 -1.86 9.24 6.23
CA LEU A 237 -3.05 10.05 5.98
C LEU A 237 -2.77 11.54 5.79
N ASN A 238 -1.66 12.02 6.29
CA ASN A 238 -1.36 13.44 6.40
C ASN A 238 0.02 13.82 5.83
N ASN A 239 0.74 12.86 5.25
CA ASN A 239 2.09 12.97 4.70
C ASN A 239 3.14 13.42 5.75
N ASP A 240 3.02 12.90 6.98
CA ASP A 240 4.02 13.11 8.04
C ASP A 240 4.98 11.91 8.20
N SER A 241 4.84 10.92 7.33
CA SER A 241 5.57 9.65 7.29
C SER A 241 5.29 8.72 8.49
N VAL A 242 4.38 9.07 9.38
CA VAL A 242 3.81 8.15 10.38
C VAL A 242 2.65 7.42 9.74
N ILE A 243 2.70 6.09 9.70
CA ILE A 243 1.67 5.30 9.03
C ILE A 243 0.49 5.05 9.98
N GLU A 244 -0.70 5.38 9.52
CA GLU A 244 -1.94 5.02 10.20
C GLU A 244 -2.44 3.65 9.76
N VAL A 245 -2.79 2.84 10.76
CA VAL A 245 -3.32 1.48 10.57
C VAL A 245 -4.85 1.50 10.75
N PRO A 246 -5.63 0.96 9.81
CA PRO A 246 -7.08 0.98 9.90
C PRO A 246 -7.63 -0.17 10.73
N GLY A 247 -8.62 0.12 11.56
CA GLY A 247 -9.56 -0.85 12.11
C GLY A 247 -10.97 -0.57 11.56
N LEU A 248 -11.75 -1.60 11.26
CA LEU A 248 -13.09 -1.47 10.70
C LEU A 248 -14.15 -1.91 11.71
N THR A 249 -15.14 -1.07 11.95
CA THR A 249 -16.31 -1.38 12.78
C THR A 249 -17.58 -1.21 11.93
N ALA A 250 -18.48 -2.19 11.96
CA ALA A 250 -19.75 -2.06 11.27
C ALA A 250 -20.51 -0.83 11.75
N MET A 251 -21.07 -0.07 10.80
CA MET A 251 -21.87 1.09 11.13
C MET A 251 -23.21 0.68 11.78
N PRO A 252 -23.83 1.56 12.59
CA PRO A 252 -25.12 1.30 13.20
C PRO A 252 -26.13 0.73 12.20
N GLY A 253 -26.76 -0.40 12.55
CA GLY A 253 -27.74 -1.09 11.70
C GLY A 253 -27.14 -2.11 10.73
N TYR A 254 -25.82 -2.35 10.79
CA TYR A 254 -25.14 -3.40 10.01
C TYR A 254 -24.45 -4.39 10.91
N GLU A 255 -24.42 -5.66 10.50
CA GLU A 255 -23.59 -6.68 11.12
C GLU A 255 -22.27 -6.83 10.33
N ALA A 256 -21.18 -7.15 11.03
CA ALA A 256 -19.84 -7.18 10.42
C ALA A 256 -19.68 -8.22 9.30
N ASP A 257 -20.44 -9.31 9.36
CA ASP A 257 -20.48 -10.40 8.37
C ASP A 257 -21.58 -10.24 7.32
N GLN A 258 -22.37 -9.18 7.39
CA GLN A 258 -23.46 -8.91 6.46
C GLN A 258 -22.92 -8.50 5.09
N ALA A 259 -23.38 -9.14 4.04
CA ALA A 259 -23.05 -8.74 2.67
C ALA A 259 -23.53 -7.30 2.39
N GLY A 260 -22.61 -6.44 1.96
CA GLY A 260 -22.89 -5.03 1.68
C GLY A 260 -22.96 -4.13 2.92
N ALA A 261 -22.47 -4.59 4.07
CA ALA A 261 -22.33 -3.77 5.25
C ALA A 261 -21.42 -2.56 4.98
N PHE A 262 -21.75 -1.44 5.62
CA PHE A 262 -20.88 -0.26 5.65
C PHE A 262 -20.09 -0.24 6.95
N PHE A 263 -18.85 0.25 6.87
CA PHE A 263 -17.92 0.28 7.98
C PHE A 263 -17.47 1.71 8.26
N LEU A 264 -17.32 2.00 9.54
CA LEU A 264 -16.53 3.11 10.03
C LEU A 264 -15.08 2.66 10.13
N THR A 265 -14.16 3.36 9.47
CA THR A 265 -12.72 3.11 9.59
C THR A 265 -12.19 3.97 10.72
N THR A 266 -11.60 3.35 11.73
CA THR A 266 -10.85 4.03 12.78
C THR A 266 -9.36 3.87 12.49
N TRP A 267 -8.66 4.98 12.40
CA TRP A 267 -7.24 5.04 12.12
C TRP A 267 -6.44 5.12 13.40
N TYR A 268 -5.39 4.33 13.50
CA TYR A 268 -4.56 4.21 14.68
C TYR A 268 -3.10 4.45 14.33
N ASN A 269 -2.40 5.20 15.19
CA ASN A 269 -0.95 5.15 15.28
C ASN A 269 -0.54 4.07 16.28
N PHE A 270 0.64 3.48 16.07
CA PHE A 270 1.24 2.56 17.02
C PHE A 270 2.31 3.27 17.86
N LEU A 271 2.23 3.16 19.18
CA LEU A 271 3.17 3.76 20.12
C LEU A 271 3.26 2.91 21.40
N ASP A 272 4.49 2.58 21.80
CA ASP A 272 4.79 1.88 23.05
C ASP A 272 3.97 0.57 23.27
N GLY A 273 3.77 -0.19 22.20
CA GLY A 273 3.04 -1.46 22.24
C GLY A 273 1.51 -1.32 22.17
N GLU A 274 0.98 -0.12 21.95
CA GLU A 274 -0.46 0.15 21.91
C GLU A 274 -0.90 0.90 20.66
N TYR A 275 -2.13 0.61 20.21
CA TYR A 275 -2.79 1.35 19.15
C TYR A 275 -3.52 2.58 19.71
N GLN A 276 -3.10 3.76 19.28
CA GLN A 276 -3.69 5.04 19.69
C GLN A 276 -4.57 5.59 18.58
N LYS A 277 -5.85 5.80 18.88
CA LYS A 277 -6.81 6.35 17.92
C LYS A 277 -6.40 7.76 17.49
N VAL A 278 -6.33 7.96 16.17
CA VAL A 278 -6.09 9.26 15.53
C VAL A 278 -7.41 9.91 15.15
N LYS A 279 -8.21 9.22 14.34
CA LYS A 279 -9.52 9.70 13.88
C LYS A 279 -10.37 8.52 13.41
N SER A 280 -11.65 8.81 13.16
CA SER A 280 -12.54 7.89 12.44
C SER A 280 -13.02 8.53 11.14
N SER A 281 -13.24 7.71 10.09
CA SER A 281 -13.66 8.20 8.78
C SER A 281 -14.58 7.18 8.11
N TYR A 282 -15.48 7.66 7.27
CA TYR A 282 -16.10 6.82 6.26
C TYR A 282 -15.25 6.83 5.00
N VAL A 283 -14.80 5.65 4.56
CA VAL A 283 -14.00 5.49 3.34
C VAL A 283 -14.87 4.93 2.23
N ASN A 284 -14.99 5.66 1.13
CA ASN A 284 -15.66 5.20 -0.08
C ASN A 284 -14.62 4.94 -1.19
N ALA A 285 -13.96 3.80 -1.14
CA ALA A 285 -12.92 3.42 -2.11
C ALA A 285 -13.45 3.40 -3.55
N SER A 286 -14.72 3.00 -3.77
CA SER A 286 -15.31 2.95 -5.11
C SER A 286 -15.52 4.32 -5.76
N GLN A 287 -15.62 5.38 -4.97
CA GLN A 287 -15.74 6.76 -5.43
C GLN A 287 -14.49 7.61 -5.09
N GLY A 288 -13.47 7.01 -4.47
CA GLY A 288 -12.19 7.65 -4.20
C GLY A 288 -12.29 8.82 -3.22
N TYR A 289 -13.06 8.70 -2.14
CA TYR A 289 -13.13 9.74 -1.11
C TYR A 289 -13.22 9.19 0.30
N MET A 290 -12.86 10.01 1.24
CA MET A 290 -12.98 9.80 2.67
C MET A 290 -13.65 11.02 3.31
N LEU A 291 -14.54 10.77 4.28
CA LEU A 291 -15.14 11.79 5.14
C LEU A 291 -14.80 11.52 6.59
N ASP A 292 -14.07 12.42 7.23
CA ASP A 292 -13.77 12.33 8.65
C ASP A 292 -15.04 12.49 9.47
N PHE A 293 -15.25 11.58 10.42
CA PHE A 293 -16.41 11.55 11.28
C PHE A 293 -16.18 12.45 12.49
N PRO A 294 -17.07 13.42 12.74
CA PRO A 294 -17.09 14.10 14.03
C PRO A 294 -17.33 13.12 15.18
N ALA A 295 -16.78 13.40 16.35
CA ALA A 295 -16.93 12.52 17.52
C ALA A 295 -18.41 12.27 17.87
N GLU A 296 -19.28 13.24 17.64
CA GLU A 296 -20.72 13.16 17.88
C GLU A 296 -21.45 12.20 16.94
N TRP A 297 -20.84 11.85 15.81
CA TRP A 297 -21.40 10.93 14.83
C TRP A 297 -21.08 9.46 15.13
N GLU A 298 -20.01 9.20 15.86
CA GLU A 298 -19.57 7.83 16.16
C GLU A 298 -20.66 7.08 16.96
N GLY A 299 -21.00 5.87 16.48
CA GLY A 299 -22.05 5.05 17.08
C GLY A 299 -23.49 5.54 16.89
N ARG A 300 -23.70 6.71 16.28
CA ARG A 300 -25.02 7.30 16.05
C ARG A 300 -25.37 7.45 14.57
N VAL A 301 -24.39 7.71 13.73
CA VAL A 301 -24.60 7.96 12.30
C VAL A 301 -24.28 6.72 11.51
N SER A 302 -25.16 6.39 10.59
CA SER A 302 -25.01 5.32 9.64
C SER A 302 -25.02 5.83 8.21
N VAL A 303 -24.73 4.94 7.27
CA VAL A 303 -24.61 5.25 5.83
C VAL A 303 -25.48 4.31 5.01
N ARG A 304 -26.09 4.82 3.95
CA ARG A 304 -26.65 3.98 2.87
C ARG A 304 -26.30 4.56 1.52
N LYS A 305 -26.17 3.70 0.52
CA LYS A 305 -25.97 4.09 -0.88
C LYS A 305 -27.29 3.99 -1.66
N SER A 306 -27.56 5.00 -2.47
CA SER A 306 -28.64 4.92 -3.45
C SER A 306 -28.22 4.00 -4.59
N ALA A 307 -29.04 2.99 -4.89
CA ALA A 307 -28.81 2.10 -6.04
C ALA A 307 -28.96 2.82 -7.40
N GLN A 308 -29.62 3.99 -7.43
CA GLN A 308 -29.97 4.69 -8.66
C GLN A 308 -29.02 5.84 -9.01
N SER A 309 -28.40 6.47 -8.01
CA SER A 309 -27.66 7.74 -8.21
C SER A 309 -26.21 7.72 -7.75
N ASN A 310 -25.68 6.61 -7.26
CA ASN A 310 -24.37 6.56 -6.59
C ASN A 310 -24.21 7.57 -5.43
N GLU A 311 -25.33 8.07 -4.92
CA GLU A 311 -25.38 9.01 -3.82
C GLU A 311 -25.21 8.27 -2.50
N THR A 312 -24.40 8.82 -1.63
CA THR A 312 -24.20 8.34 -0.27
C THR A 312 -24.96 9.25 0.70
N LEU A 313 -25.91 8.68 1.45
CA LEU A 313 -26.63 9.35 2.52
C LEU A 313 -26.03 8.98 3.86
N PHE A 314 -25.66 9.98 4.66
CA PHE A 314 -25.35 9.89 6.08
C PHE A 314 -26.58 10.29 6.89
N TYR A 315 -26.98 9.45 7.83
CA TYR A 315 -28.20 9.64 8.59
C TYR A 315 -28.04 9.22 10.06
N GLU A 316 -28.76 9.90 10.96
CA GLU A 316 -28.89 9.44 12.34
C GLU A 316 -29.69 8.16 12.36
N TYR A 317 -29.07 7.11 12.90
CA TYR A 317 -29.66 5.77 12.99
C TYR A 317 -30.61 5.67 14.18
N GLN A 318 -31.70 4.93 14.00
CA GLN A 318 -32.55 4.41 15.07
C GLN A 318 -32.94 2.97 14.81
N GLU A 319 -33.17 2.19 15.84
CA GLU A 319 -33.67 0.84 15.73
C GLU A 319 -35.12 0.80 15.22
N GLY A 320 -35.48 -0.27 14.50
CA GLY A 320 -36.83 -0.55 14.02
C GLY A 320 -36.98 -0.50 12.51
N ASP A 321 -38.24 -0.54 12.04
CA ASP A 321 -38.58 -0.64 10.60
C ASP A 321 -38.17 0.57 9.77
N ASN A 322 -38.03 1.73 10.40
CA ASN A 322 -37.51 2.94 9.76
C ASN A 322 -36.18 3.38 10.41
N PRO A 323 -35.02 2.91 9.89
CA PRO A 323 -33.75 3.19 10.52
C PRO A 323 -33.26 4.63 10.40
N VAL A 324 -33.86 5.43 9.50
CA VAL A 324 -33.48 6.83 9.28
C VAL A 324 -34.29 7.72 10.21
N LYS A 325 -33.66 8.18 11.31
CA LYS A 325 -34.27 9.15 12.23
C LYS A 325 -34.15 10.58 11.68
N SER A 326 -32.97 10.93 11.17
CA SER A 326 -32.70 12.23 10.55
C SER A 326 -31.69 12.08 9.43
N GLU A 327 -31.96 12.64 8.26
CA GLU A 327 -31.00 12.76 7.17
C GLU A 327 -30.05 13.92 7.46
N LEU A 328 -28.74 13.67 7.38
CA LEU A 328 -27.73 14.65 7.83
C LEU A 328 -26.91 15.23 6.67
N LEU A 329 -26.48 14.37 5.73
CA LEU A 329 -25.61 14.77 4.65
C LEU A 329 -25.76 13.81 3.46
N TYR A 330 -25.76 14.37 2.27
CA TYR A 330 -25.65 13.63 1.02
C TYR A 330 -24.33 13.98 0.34
N ILE A 331 -23.60 12.97 -0.14
CA ILE A 331 -22.39 13.13 -0.96
C ILE A 331 -22.57 12.33 -2.25
N GLN A 332 -22.20 12.94 -3.38
CA GLN A 332 -22.28 12.31 -4.71
C GLN A 332 -21.08 12.69 -5.56
N MET A 333 -20.50 11.71 -6.25
CA MET A 333 -19.47 11.92 -7.27
C MET A 333 -20.13 11.96 -8.65
N VAL A 334 -19.89 13.02 -9.42
CA VAL A 334 -20.46 13.20 -10.76
C VAL A 334 -19.43 13.75 -11.74
N LYS A 335 -19.68 13.59 -13.05
CA LYS A 335 -18.91 14.33 -14.05
C LYS A 335 -19.27 15.81 -13.99
N ARG A 336 -18.28 16.69 -14.16
CA ARG A 336 -18.50 18.14 -14.18
C ARG A 336 -19.51 18.55 -15.25
N SER A 337 -19.45 17.95 -16.44
CA SER A 337 -20.41 18.20 -17.52
C SER A 337 -21.86 17.93 -17.12
N ASP A 338 -22.09 16.90 -16.34
CA ASP A 338 -23.43 16.51 -15.88
C ASP A 338 -23.94 17.46 -14.81
N TRP A 339 -23.04 17.88 -13.89
CA TRP A 339 -23.31 18.92 -12.91
C TRP A 339 -23.72 20.25 -13.55
N GLU A 340 -22.98 20.73 -14.54
CA GLU A 340 -23.19 22.02 -15.20
C GLU A 340 -24.41 22.04 -16.12
N SER A 341 -24.82 20.88 -16.64
CA SER A 341 -25.93 20.76 -17.60
C SER A 341 -27.29 20.37 -17.00
N SER A 342 -27.33 19.97 -15.73
CA SER A 342 -28.54 19.36 -15.14
C SER A 342 -29.07 20.12 -13.94
N ALA A 343 -30.39 20.38 -13.96
CA ALA A 343 -31.12 20.92 -12.80
C ALA A 343 -31.31 19.90 -11.64
N ASN A 344 -30.92 18.65 -11.84
CA ASN A 344 -31.13 17.57 -10.85
C ASN A 344 -30.33 17.72 -9.58
N TYR A 345 -29.33 18.61 -9.59
CA TYR A 345 -28.44 18.84 -8.44
C TYR A 345 -28.78 20.10 -7.64
N SER A 346 -30.04 20.52 -7.68
CA SER A 346 -30.50 21.67 -6.90
C SER A 346 -30.26 21.48 -5.40
N GLY A 347 -29.63 22.47 -4.77
CA GLY A 347 -29.27 22.42 -3.35
C GLY A 347 -27.97 21.70 -3.02
N TYR A 348 -27.24 21.19 -4.05
CA TYR A 348 -25.89 20.68 -3.88
C TYR A 348 -24.84 21.79 -4.08
N GLU A 349 -23.74 21.66 -3.38
CA GLU A 349 -22.52 22.48 -3.56
C GLU A 349 -21.33 21.58 -3.94
N VAL A 350 -20.41 22.11 -4.73
CA VAL A 350 -19.13 21.44 -5.02
C VAL A 350 -18.23 21.55 -3.78
N ILE A 351 -17.81 20.41 -3.26
CA ILE A 351 -16.90 20.31 -2.11
C ILE A 351 -15.47 19.96 -2.51
N SER A 352 -15.26 19.27 -3.64
CA SER A 352 -13.94 18.92 -4.17
C SER A 352 -14.01 18.59 -5.67
N SER A 353 -12.85 18.48 -6.30
CA SER A 353 -12.74 18.02 -7.70
C SER A 353 -11.51 17.15 -7.93
N SER A 354 -11.53 16.27 -8.95
CA SER A 354 -10.36 15.51 -9.39
C SER A 354 -9.25 16.42 -9.92
N GLY A 355 -8.01 15.92 -10.00
CA GLY A 355 -6.86 16.70 -10.46
C GLY A 355 -7.01 17.31 -11.86
N GLY A 356 -7.76 16.67 -12.77
CA GLY A 356 -8.12 17.19 -14.09
C GLY A 356 -9.42 18.00 -14.12
N GLY A 357 -10.10 18.18 -12.99
CA GLY A 357 -11.35 18.95 -12.88
C GLY A 357 -12.57 18.31 -13.56
N GLN A 358 -12.44 17.12 -14.16
CA GLN A 358 -13.51 16.45 -14.90
C GLN A 358 -14.55 15.79 -13.98
N ILE A 359 -14.14 15.40 -12.78
CA ILE A 359 -15.00 14.83 -11.74
C ILE A 359 -15.15 15.85 -10.63
N VAL A 360 -16.37 16.02 -10.14
CA VAL A 360 -16.69 16.84 -8.96
C VAL A 360 -17.37 16.01 -7.90
N TYR A 361 -17.09 16.34 -6.67
CA TYR A 361 -17.79 15.81 -5.49
C TYR A 361 -18.76 16.88 -5.00
N LEU A 362 -20.01 16.48 -4.91
CA LEU A 362 -21.12 17.35 -4.52
C LEU A 362 -21.60 16.95 -3.13
N ALA A 363 -21.96 17.93 -2.32
CA ALA A 363 -22.61 17.69 -1.05
C ALA A 363 -23.87 18.51 -0.90
N ARG A 364 -24.85 17.96 -0.16
CA ARG A 364 -26.09 18.63 0.22
C ARG A 364 -26.44 18.32 1.66
N ILE A 365 -26.76 19.35 2.43
CA ILE A 365 -27.22 19.23 3.81
C ILE A 365 -28.74 19.46 3.82
N PRO A 366 -29.57 18.47 4.22
CA PRO A 366 -31.02 18.63 4.32
C PRO A 366 -31.40 19.72 5.32
N ALA A 367 -32.45 20.49 4.99
CA ALA A 367 -32.95 21.54 5.89
C ALA A 367 -33.46 20.99 7.24
N GLY A 368 -33.94 19.74 7.25
CA GLY A 368 -34.44 19.05 8.45
C GLY A 368 -33.37 18.24 9.22
N ALA A 369 -32.08 18.41 8.91
CA ALA A 369 -31.00 17.72 9.63
C ALA A 369 -31.03 18.07 11.13
N ASP A 370 -30.85 17.07 11.99
CA ASP A 370 -30.82 17.26 13.45
C ASP A 370 -29.71 18.26 13.81
N PRO A 371 -30.06 19.37 14.48
CA PRO A 371 -29.09 20.43 14.84
C PRO A 371 -27.91 19.92 15.68
N ALA A 372 -28.08 18.85 16.45
CA ALA A 372 -27.04 18.30 17.31
C ALA A 372 -25.99 17.48 16.52
N LEU A 373 -26.32 17.08 15.27
CA LEU A 373 -25.45 16.24 14.40
C LEU A 373 -25.15 16.95 13.07
N ARG A 374 -25.76 18.10 12.81
CA ARG A 374 -25.65 18.80 11.55
C ARG A 374 -24.26 19.43 11.41
N MET A 375 -23.55 19.08 10.36
CA MET A 375 -22.38 19.81 9.91
C MET A 375 -22.78 21.07 9.12
N THR A 376 -21.96 22.09 9.15
CA THR A 376 -21.97 23.16 8.16
C THR A 376 -21.28 22.72 6.87
N MET A 377 -21.52 23.38 5.75
CA MET A 377 -20.86 23.07 4.49
C MET A 377 -19.32 23.30 4.56
N GLU A 378 -18.88 24.26 5.38
CA GLU A 378 -17.46 24.47 5.63
C GLU A 378 -16.82 23.29 6.37
N GLU A 379 -17.50 22.75 7.38
CA GLU A 379 -17.06 21.54 8.09
C GLU A 379 -17.05 20.34 7.16
N VAL A 380 -18.05 20.16 6.29
CA VAL A 380 -18.04 19.09 5.28
C VAL A 380 -16.82 19.22 4.37
N LYS A 381 -16.52 20.42 3.85
CA LYS A 381 -15.33 20.67 3.01
C LYS A 381 -14.02 20.40 3.75
N LYS A 382 -13.94 20.75 5.03
CA LYS A 382 -12.76 20.50 5.88
C LYS A 382 -12.54 19.03 6.17
N ASN A 383 -13.62 18.27 6.40
CA ASN A 383 -13.57 16.86 6.77
C ASN A 383 -13.54 15.92 5.54
N PHE A 384 -13.71 16.47 4.34
CA PHE A 384 -13.68 15.71 3.09
C PHE A 384 -12.26 15.67 2.51
N SER A 385 -11.80 14.49 2.15
CA SER A 385 -10.55 14.28 1.40
C SER A 385 -10.73 13.25 0.30
N ARG A 386 -9.85 13.29 -0.71
CA ARG A 386 -9.78 12.22 -1.72
C ARG A 386 -8.99 11.05 -1.14
N TYR A 387 -9.44 9.86 -1.48
CA TYR A 387 -8.81 8.60 -1.08
C TYR A 387 -8.38 7.85 -2.36
N TYR A 388 -7.11 7.49 -2.46
CA TYR A 388 -6.49 6.90 -3.65
C TYR A 388 -6.08 5.46 -3.42
#